data_bc4700cfb9a38064be179e8c66f47327
#
_entry.id   bc4700cfb9a38064be179e8c66f47327
#
_cell.length_a   1.000
_cell.length_b   1.000
_cell.length_c   1.000
_cell.angle_alpha   90.00
_cell.angle_beta   90.00
_cell.angle_gamma   90.00
#
_symmetry.space_group_name_H-M   'P 1'
#
loop_
_entity.id
_entity.type
_entity.pdbx_description
1 polymer ?
#
loop_
_entity_poly.entity_id
_entity_poly.type
_entity_poly.pdbx_seq_one_letter_code
_entity_poly.pdbx_strand_id
1 'polypeptide(L)'
;MSTKIDVRDLVYRQEQGGQFRWITVTVLLVAVGEILHLISPSVAGITPSWPIAAYCAAIMLTRPTYRQTLGIGLAVALLGVLTSKSAFPYGNLAAEPVGALACCFLMHLLERLRLRYFGKLDIGPVILTLITTVISGAI
;
A
#
# COMPACT_ATOMS: atom_id res chain seq x y z
N MET A 1 45.14 -3.62 -13.65
CA MET A 1 43.99 -3.81 -14.56
C MET A 1 42.85 -2.94 -14.06
N SER A 2 42.61 -1.83 -14.73
CA SER A 2 41.50 -0.94 -14.40
C SER A 2 40.24 -1.54 -15.04
N THR A 3 39.42 -2.19 -14.27
CA THR A 3 38.07 -2.61 -14.69
C THR A 3 37.26 -1.32 -14.86
N LYS A 4 37.16 -0.84 -16.09
CA LYS A 4 36.17 0.18 -16.41
C LYS A 4 34.80 -0.44 -16.15
N ILE A 5 34.26 -0.16 -14.97
CA ILE A 5 32.84 -0.45 -14.69
C ILE A 5 32.06 0.43 -15.64
N ASP A 6 31.44 -0.17 -16.65
CA ASP A 6 30.63 0.56 -17.60
C ASP A 6 29.42 1.10 -16.85
N VAL A 7 29.24 2.42 -16.89
CA VAL A 7 28.08 3.10 -16.26
C VAL A 7 26.76 2.52 -16.75
N ARG A 8 26.73 1.98 -17.97
CA ARG A 8 25.58 1.27 -18.54
C ARG A 8 25.22 0.00 -17.75
N ASP A 9 26.21 -0.77 -17.28
CA ASP A 9 25.96 -1.98 -16.49
C ASP A 9 25.42 -1.65 -15.10
N LEU A 10 25.83 -0.52 -14.51
CA LEU A 10 25.28 -0.03 -13.26
C LEU A 10 23.83 0.44 -13.40
N VAL A 11 23.52 1.15 -14.47
CA VAL A 11 22.15 1.60 -14.78
C VAL A 11 21.26 0.38 -15.07
N TYR A 12 21.75 -0.60 -15.81
CA TYR A 12 20.98 -1.82 -16.12
C TYR A 12 20.68 -2.65 -14.87
N ARG A 13 21.63 -2.77 -13.94
CA ARG A 13 21.40 -3.42 -12.64
C ARG A 13 20.42 -2.67 -11.77
N GLN A 14 20.44 -1.36 -11.83
CA GLN A 14 19.51 -0.52 -11.07
C GLN A 14 18.08 -0.63 -11.62
N GLU A 15 17.92 -0.75 -12.94
CA GLU A 15 16.61 -0.96 -13.57
C GLU A 15 16.07 -2.38 -13.30
N GLN A 16 16.89 -3.41 -13.34
CA GLN A 16 16.46 -4.77 -13.02
C GLN A 16 16.06 -4.94 -11.55
N GLY A 17 16.79 -4.31 -10.62
CA GLY A 17 16.40 -4.26 -9.21
C GLY A 17 15.13 -3.43 -9.00
N GLY A 18 14.92 -2.39 -9.82
CA GLY A 18 13.76 -1.51 -9.76
C GLY A 18 12.45 -2.15 -10.19
N GLN A 19 12.48 -3.09 -11.13
CA GLN A 19 11.30 -3.74 -11.69
C GLN A 19 10.54 -4.60 -10.66
N PHE A 20 11.25 -5.25 -9.76
CA PHE A 20 10.67 -6.10 -8.71
C PHE A 20 10.64 -5.45 -7.32
N ARG A 21 11.19 -4.25 -7.19
CA ARG A 21 11.23 -3.52 -5.92
C ARG A 21 9.84 -3.32 -5.32
N TRP A 22 8.84 -3.05 -6.14
CA TRP A 22 7.48 -2.84 -5.68
C TRP A 22 6.89 -4.09 -5.01
N ILE A 23 7.21 -5.30 -5.52
CA ILE A 23 6.77 -6.56 -4.93
C ILE A 23 7.40 -6.74 -3.55
N THR A 24 8.72 -6.59 -3.45
CA THR A 24 9.46 -6.76 -2.19
C THR A 24 8.99 -5.78 -1.12
N VAL A 25 8.90 -4.50 -1.45
CA VAL A 25 8.44 -3.46 -0.52
C VAL A 25 6.99 -3.72 -0.09
N THR A 26 6.12 -4.07 -1.03
CA THR A 26 4.72 -4.37 -0.74
C THR A 26 4.57 -5.57 0.18
N VAL A 27 5.25 -6.67 -0.12
CA VAL A 27 5.20 -7.90 0.71
C VAL A 27 5.67 -7.62 2.12
N LEU A 28 6.79 -6.90 2.28
CA LEU A 28 7.32 -6.55 3.61
C LEU A 28 6.36 -5.67 4.40
N LEU A 29 5.82 -4.62 3.77
CA LEU A 29 4.91 -3.69 4.44
C LEU A 29 3.57 -4.35 4.80
N VAL A 30 3.02 -5.16 3.89
CA VAL A 30 1.78 -5.90 4.14
C VAL A 30 1.98 -6.93 5.24
N ALA A 31 3.10 -7.66 5.25
CA ALA A 31 3.43 -8.62 6.30
C ALA A 31 3.52 -7.94 7.68
N VAL A 32 4.17 -6.78 7.77
CA VAL A 32 4.22 -5.99 9.01
C VAL A 32 2.83 -5.51 9.40
N GLY A 33 2.02 -5.02 8.46
CA GLY A 33 0.65 -4.60 8.70
C GLY A 33 -0.23 -5.72 9.25
N GLU A 34 -0.14 -6.93 8.68
CA GLU A 34 -0.88 -8.10 9.14
C GLU A 34 -0.44 -8.57 10.54
N ILE A 35 0.87 -8.58 10.81
CA ILE A 35 1.39 -8.91 12.13
C ILE A 35 0.86 -7.91 13.17
N LEU A 36 0.91 -6.62 12.88
CA LEU A 36 0.38 -5.59 13.75
C LEU A 36 -1.13 -5.75 13.97
N HIS A 37 -1.87 -6.11 12.91
CA HIS A 37 -3.31 -6.37 13.01
C HIS A 37 -3.63 -7.55 13.92
N LEU A 38 -2.87 -8.62 13.84
CA LEU A 38 -3.04 -9.82 14.69
C LEU A 38 -2.73 -9.54 16.16
N ILE A 39 -1.70 -8.73 16.44
CA ILE A 39 -1.26 -8.40 17.80
C ILE A 39 -2.15 -7.31 18.41
N SER A 40 -2.73 -6.44 17.60
CA SER A 40 -3.53 -5.31 18.10
C SER A 40 -4.79 -5.79 18.81
N PRO A 41 -5.02 -5.37 20.05
CA PRO A 41 -6.26 -5.65 20.75
C PRO A 41 -7.42 -4.88 20.11
N SER A 42 -8.58 -5.50 20.04
CA SER A 42 -9.81 -4.78 19.71
C SER A 42 -10.27 -3.97 20.91
N VAL A 43 -10.30 -2.65 20.75
CA VAL A 43 -10.82 -1.74 21.78
C VAL A 43 -12.25 -1.35 21.40
N ALA A 44 -13.20 -1.69 22.24
CA ALA A 44 -14.62 -1.42 22.02
C ALA A 44 -15.19 -1.98 20.69
N GLY A 45 -14.67 -3.12 20.23
CA GLY A 45 -15.10 -3.75 18.97
C GLY A 45 -14.48 -3.13 17.70
N ILE A 46 -13.63 -2.13 17.85
CA ILE A 46 -12.93 -1.50 16.74
C ILE A 46 -11.47 -1.97 16.74
N THR A 47 -11.04 -2.60 15.66
CA THR A 47 -9.63 -2.93 15.43
C THR A 47 -9.01 -1.93 14.46
N PRO A 48 -7.81 -1.40 14.76
CA PRO A 48 -7.12 -0.54 13.79
C PRO A 48 -6.83 -1.28 12.49
N SER A 49 -7.14 -0.66 11.37
CA SER A 49 -6.92 -1.24 10.04
C SER A 49 -5.46 -1.07 9.59
N TRP A 50 -4.53 -1.72 10.26
CA TRP A 50 -3.11 -1.69 9.92
C TRP A 50 -2.78 -2.10 8.48
N PRO A 51 -3.46 -3.12 7.89
CA PRO A 51 -3.24 -3.48 6.49
C PRO A 51 -3.51 -2.34 5.53
N ILE A 52 -4.52 -1.51 5.78
CA ILE A 52 -4.84 -0.33 4.95
C ILE A 52 -3.67 0.66 4.93
N ALA A 53 -3.13 0.98 6.10
CA ALA A 53 -1.97 1.85 6.21
C ALA A 53 -0.75 1.25 5.49
N ALA A 54 -0.54 -0.06 5.62
CA ALA A 54 0.57 -0.78 5.01
C ALA A 54 0.51 -0.74 3.48
N TYR A 55 -0.62 -1.07 2.85
CA TYR A 55 -0.69 -1.03 1.40
C TYR A 55 -0.74 0.40 0.84
N CYS A 56 -1.33 1.36 1.56
CA CYS A 56 -1.24 2.77 1.18
C CYS A 56 0.22 3.26 1.16
N ALA A 57 1.00 2.92 2.19
CA ALA A 57 2.43 3.23 2.22
C ALA A 57 3.19 2.55 1.07
N ALA A 58 2.90 1.28 0.81
CA ALA A 58 3.50 0.55 -0.30
C ALA A 58 3.19 1.20 -1.66
N ILE A 59 1.93 1.58 -1.91
CA ILE A 59 1.51 2.25 -3.14
C ILE A 59 2.22 3.60 -3.30
N MET A 60 2.36 4.36 -2.23
CA MET A 60 3.04 5.65 -2.27
C MET A 60 4.54 5.53 -2.54
N LEU A 61 5.19 4.51 -1.97
CA LEU A 61 6.62 4.29 -2.11
C LEU A 61 7.00 3.70 -3.48
N THR A 62 6.16 2.81 -4.01
CA THR A 62 6.46 2.04 -5.22
C THR A 62 5.82 2.60 -6.48
N ARG A 63 4.78 3.44 -6.34
CA ARG A 63 4.01 4.01 -7.45
C ARG A 63 3.60 2.97 -8.50
N PRO A 64 2.88 1.91 -8.10
CA PRO A 64 2.51 0.84 -9.00
C PRO A 64 1.47 1.31 -10.03
N THR A 65 1.37 0.56 -11.12
CA THR A 65 0.27 0.73 -12.09
C THR A 65 -1.06 0.26 -11.49
N TYR A 66 -2.20 0.65 -12.08
CA TYR A 66 -3.53 0.21 -11.61
C TYR A 66 -3.68 -1.31 -11.56
N ARG A 67 -3.08 -2.04 -12.51
CA ARG A 67 -3.08 -3.51 -12.51
C ARG A 67 -2.31 -4.09 -11.34
N GLN A 68 -1.15 -3.53 -11.04
CA GLN A 68 -0.33 -3.92 -9.88
C GLN A 68 -1.03 -3.59 -8.58
N THR A 69 -1.68 -2.43 -8.49
CA THR A 69 -2.46 -2.01 -7.34
C THR A 69 -3.65 -2.94 -7.09
N LEU A 70 -4.34 -3.37 -8.13
CA LEU A 70 -5.40 -4.36 -8.03
C LEU A 70 -4.87 -5.69 -7.48
N GLY A 71 -3.70 -6.13 -7.95
CA GLY A 71 -3.01 -7.31 -7.42
C GLY A 71 -2.66 -7.18 -5.94
N ILE A 72 -2.16 -6.02 -5.51
CA ILE A 72 -1.90 -5.72 -4.10
C ILE A 72 -3.18 -5.81 -3.28
N GLY A 73 -4.25 -5.16 -3.73
CA GLY A 73 -5.55 -5.17 -3.05
C GLY A 73 -6.14 -6.57 -2.92
N LEU A 74 -6.05 -7.40 -3.97
CA LEU A 74 -6.50 -8.80 -3.92
C LEU A 74 -5.66 -9.65 -2.96
N ALA A 75 -4.33 -9.47 -2.94
CA ALA A 75 -3.46 -10.20 -2.02
C ALA A 75 -3.78 -9.85 -0.56
N VAL A 76 -3.96 -8.57 -0.26
CA VAL A 76 -4.35 -8.11 1.08
C VAL A 76 -5.75 -8.61 1.44
N ALA A 77 -6.69 -8.61 0.49
CA ALA A 77 -8.04 -9.13 0.70
C ALA A 77 -8.04 -10.62 1.07
N LEU A 78 -7.24 -11.43 0.39
CA LEU A 78 -7.10 -12.86 0.71
C LEU A 78 -6.51 -13.07 2.11
N LEU A 79 -5.47 -12.32 2.45
CA LEU A 79 -4.89 -12.35 3.80
C LEU A 79 -5.93 -11.87 4.83
N GLY A 80 -6.66 -10.80 4.54
CA GLY A 80 -7.70 -10.27 5.39
C GLY A 80 -8.84 -11.25 5.66
N VAL A 81 -9.23 -12.09 4.69
CA VAL A 81 -10.21 -13.17 4.91
C VAL A 81 -9.68 -14.20 5.90
N LEU A 82 -8.39 -14.54 5.82
CA LEU A 82 -7.75 -15.53 6.69
C LEU A 82 -7.53 -15.01 8.12
N THR A 83 -7.26 -13.71 8.26
CA THR A 83 -6.91 -13.07 9.54
C THR A 83 -8.08 -12.34 10.17
N SER A 84 -9.21 -12.22 9.48
CA SER A 84 -10.37 -11.44 9.93
C SER A 84 -10.98 -12.01 11.20
N LYS A 85 -11.21 -11.11 12.14
CA LYS A 85 -11.97 -11.35 13.37
C LYS A 85 -13.44 -10.88 13.24
N SER A 86 -13.84 -10.47 12.03
CA SER A 86 -15.20 -9.95 11.80
C SER A 86 -16.21 -11.06 11.53
N ALA A 87 -17.48 -10.76 11.76
CA ALA A 87 -18.59 -11.68 11.50
C ALA A 87 -18.78 -11.97 9.99
N PHE A 88 -18.28 -11.09 9.12
CA PHE A 88 -18.39 -11.24 7.66
C PHE A 88 -17.04 -11.01 6.96
N PRO A 89 -16.13 -12.00 6.99
CA PRO A 89 -14.77 -11.84 6.45
C PRO A 89 -14.74 -11.63 4.92
N TYR A 90 -15.74 -12.11 4.20
CA TYR A 90 -15.82 -11.96 2.73
C TYR A 90 -16.02 -10.52 2.27
N GLY A 91 -16.48 -9.63 3.15
CA GLY A 91 -16.56 -8.20 2.86
C GLY A 91 -15.20 -7.60 2.49
N ASN A 92 -14.13 -8.10 3.08
CA ASN A 92 -12.76 -7.65 2.78
C ASN A 92 -12.35 -7.95 1.33
N LEU A 93 -12.91 -9.02 0.74
CA LEU A 93 -12.59 -9.40 -0.64
C LEU A 93 -13.02 -8.32 -1.67
N ALA A 94 -14.03 -7.54 -1.35
CA ALA A 94 -14.47 -6.41 -2.18
C ALA A 94 -13.87 -5.08 -1.69
N ALA A 95 -13.84 -4.87 -0.39
CA ALA A 95 -13.43 -3.61 0.21
C ALA A 95 -11.94 -3.29 -0.02
N GLU A 96 -11.06 -4.27 0.14
CA GLU A 96 -9.61 -4.05 0.02
C GLU A 96 -9.15 -3.71 -1.41
N PRO A 97 -9.58 -4.42 -2.48
CA PRO A 97 -9.22 -4.04 -3.85
C PRO A 97 -9.74 -2.65 -4.23
N VAL A 98 -10.97 -2.31 -3.80
CA VAL A 98 -11.56 -1.00 -4.05
C VAL A 98 -10.80 0.08 -3.28
N GLY A 99 -10.44 -0.18 -2.03
CA GLY A 99 -9.61 0.71 -1.21
C GLY A 99 -8.23 0.95 -1.83
N ALA A 100 -7.57 -0.09 -2.31
CA ALA A 100 -6.28 0.01 -2.96
C ALA A 100 -6.34 0.83 -4.26
N LEU A 101 -7.35 0.62 -5.10
CA LEU A 101 -7.57 1.39 -6.32
C LEU A 101 -7.90 2.86 -6.01
N ALA A 102 -8.72 3.11 -4.98
CA ALA A 102 -9.02 4.46 -4.52
C ALA A 102 -7.76 5.17 -4.01
N CYS A 103 -6.91 4.48 -3.25
CA CYS A 103 -5.62 4.99 -2.80
C CYS A 103 -4.71 5.37 -3.98
N CYS A 104 -4.60 4.52 -5.00
CA CYS A 104 -3.81 4.78 -6.20
C CYS A 104 -4.36 5.98 -6.98
N PHE A 105 -5.67 6.06 -7.15
CA PHE A 105 -6.33 7.18 -7.83
C PHE A 105 -6.11 8.50 -7.08
N LEU A 106 -6.30 8.50 -5.76
CA LEU A 106 -6.09 9.67 -4.92
C LEU A 106 -4.63 10.13 -4.94
N MET A 107 -3.68 9.18 -4.94
CA MET A 107 -2.26 9.51 -5.07
C MET A 107 -1.98 10.27 -6.36
N HIS A 108 -2.49 9.77 -7.49
CA HIS A 108 -2.33 10.46 -8.78
C HIS A 108 -3.04 11.83 -8.80
N LEU A 109 -4.21 11.92 -8.17
CA LEU A 109 -4.94 13.18 -8.06
C LEU A 109 -4.18 14.21 -7.22
N LEU A 110 -3.63 13.81 -6.07
CA LEU A 110 -2.83 14.68 -5.21
C LEU A 110 -1.54 15.15 -5.90
N GLU A 111 -0.88 14.27 -6.65
CA GLU A 111 0.28 14.64 -7.46
C GLU A 111 -0.08 15.66 -8.54
N ARG A 112 -1.21 15.45 -9.23
CA ARG A 112 -1.70 16.36 -10.26
C ARG A 112 -2.07 17.73 -9.72
N LEU A 113 -2.67 17.79 -8.54
CA LEU A 113 -3.09 19.03 -7.88
C LEU A 113 -1.94 19.72 -7.12
N ARG A 114 -0.74 19.11 -7.06
CA ARG A 114 0.41 19.61 -6.28
C ARG A 114 0.09 19.85 -4.80
N LEU A 115 -0.92 19.19 -4.26
CA LEU A 115 -1.35 19.32 -2.86
C LEU A 115 -0.55 18.42 -1.89
N ARG A 116 0.48 17.73 -2.40
CA ARG A 116 1.26 16.77 -1.61
C ARG A 116 2.02 17.41 -0.45
N TYR A 117 2.45 18.65 -0.64
CA TYR A 117 3.23 19.38 0.36
C TYR A 117 2.44 20.57 0.89
N PHE A 118 2.17 20.55 2.18
CA PHE A 118 1.64 21.71 2.89
C PHE A 118 2.76 22.22 3.83
N GLY A 119 3.50 23.23 3.38
CA GLY A 119 4.67 23.74 4.09
C GLY A 119 5.85 22.76 4.04
N LYS A 120 6.45 22.45 5.21
CA LYS A 120 7.59 21.53 5.36
C LYS A 120 7.18 20.07 5.62
N LEU A 121 5.89 19.81 5.83
CA LEU A 121 5.37 18.48 6.17
C LEU A 121 4.66 17.86 4.97
N ASP A 122 4.99 16.62 4.68
CA ASP A 122 4.28 15.80 3.70
C ASP A 122 3.04 15.20 4.38
N ILE A 123 1.88 15.85 4.21
CA ILE A 123 0.60 15.38 4.75
C ILE A 123 -0.14 14.42 3.80
N GLY A 124 0.40 14.25 2.59
CA GLY A 124 -0.18 13.36 1.57
C GLY A 124 -0.48 11.96 2.11
N PRO A 125 0.48 11.26 2.78
CA PRO A 125 0.25 9.93 3.34
C PRO A 125 -0.92 9.87 4.32
N VAL A 126 -1.04 10.87 5.19
CA VAL A 126 -2.08 10.93 6.22
C VAL A 126 -3.46 11.08 5.59
N ILE A 127 -3.61 12.04 4.67
CA ILE A 127 -4.86 12.29 3.96
C ILE A 127 -5.26 11.05 3.15
N LEU A 128 -4.32 10.46 2.45
CA LEU A 128 -4.53 9.28 1.62
C LEU A 128 -5.05 8.10 2.45
N THR A 129 -4.38 7.82 3.57
CA THR A 129 -4.76 6.73 4.48
C THR A 129 -6.14 6.98 5.09
N LEU A 130 -6.43 8.19 5.54
CA LEU A 130 -7.73 8.53 6.12
C LEU A 130 -8.87 8.34 5.11
N ILE A 131 -8.73 8.88 3.90
CA ILE A 131 -9.77 8.77 2.87
C ILE A 131 -9.96 7.32 2.45
N THR A 132 -8.85 6.57 2.26
CA THR A 132 -8.93 5.16 1.89
C THR A 132 -9.59 4.33 2.99
N THR A 133 -9.31 4.61 4.25
CA THR A 133 -9.95 3.94 5.40
C THR A 133 -11.46 4.20 5.42
N VAL A 134 -11.88 5.44 5.16
CA VAL A 134 -13.30 5.79 5.10
C VAL A 134 -13.99 5.07 3.94
N ILE A 135 -13.38 5.03 2.76
CA ILE A 135 -13.94 4.33 1.59
C ILE A 135 -14.03 2.83 1.84
N SER A 136 -12.97 2.22 2.36
CA SER A 136 -12.96 0.79 2.68
C SER A 136 -13.96 0.42 3.77
N GLY A 137 -14.14 1.29 4.76
CA GLY A 137 -15.11 1.09 5.84
C GLY A 137 -16.56 1.34 5.45
N ALA A 138 -16.82 2.08 4.37
CA ALA A 138 -18.17 2.37 3.86
C ALA A 138 -18.75 1.25 2.98
N ILE A 139 -17.90 0.33 2.52
CA ILE A 139 -18.28 -0.83 1.70
C ILE A 139 -18.62 -2.01 2.62
#